data_4394567ed525e906fd48cb33f31f26b4
#
_entry.id   4394567ed525e906fd48cb33f31f26b4
#
_cell.length_a   1.000
_cell.length_b   1.000
_cell.length_c   1.000
_cell.angle_alpha   90.00
_cell.angle_beta   90.00
_cell.angle_gamma   90.00
#
_symmetry.space_group_name_H-M   'P 1'
#
loop_
_entity.id
_entity.type
_entity.pdbx_description
1 polymer ?
#
loop_
_entity_poly.entity_id
_entity_poly.type
_entity_poly.pdbx_seq_one_letter_code
_entity_poly.pdbx_strand_id
1 'polypeptide(L)'
;MILYSASARAFFDDQIHADIPADAIEVTPARHAELIDAQASEAPVEIVASETGTPVMSRPRTWSESERREQLQRALVREQNRRIGAIADRQQQILDARLGGPEATARLEAIDAIIAQAANIAAAIEAAPGDDLADFSITEPTLWEAN
;
A
#
# COMPACT_ATOMS: atom_id res chain seq x y z
N MET A 1 -1.04 7.32 -27.33
CA MET A 1 -2.39 7.82 -26.95
C MET A 1 -2.93 6.91 -25.86
N ILE A 2 -3.49 7.47 -24.78
CA ILE A 2 -4.02 6.65 -23.67
C ILE A 2 -5.48 6.34 -23.93
N LEU A 3 -5.85 5.07 -23.80
CA LEU A 3 -7.19 4.55 -24.02
C LEU A 3 -7.64 3.78 -22.76
N TYR A 4 -8.93 3.75 -22.45
CA TYR A 4 -9.51 2.94 -21.39
C TYR A 4 -10.58 2.02 -21.97
N SER A 5 -10.49 0.73 -21.66
CA SER A 5 -11.53 -0.24 -22.00
C SER A 5 -12.37 -0.58 -20.77
N ALA A 6 -13.68 -0.40 -20.92
CA ALA A 6 -14.64 -0.75 -19.87
C ALA A 6 -14.74 -2.27 -19.67
N SER A 7 -14.65 -3.05 -20.75
CA SER A 7 -14.71 -4.52 -20.69
C SER A 7 -13.48 -5.12 -20.05
N ALA A 8 -12.29 -4.58 -20.36
CA ALA A 8 -11.01 -5.03 -19.78
C ALA A 8 -10.72 -4.37 -18.42
N ARG A 9 -11.41 -3.26 -18.06
CA ARG A 9 -11.17 -2.43 -16.87
C ARG A 9 -9.71 -1.98 -16.76
N ALA A 10 -9.11 -1.62 -17.89
CA ALA A 10 -7.68 -1.32 -17.97
C ALA A 10 -7.40 -0.16 -18.92
N PHE A 11 -6.28 0.53 -18.66
CA PHE A 11 -5.72 1.51 -19.57
C PHE A 11 -4.77 0.84 -20.56
N PHE A 12 -4.79 1.34 -21.79
CA PHE A 12 -3.95 0.92 -22.90
C PHE A 12 -3.22 2.13 -23.49
N ASP A 13 -1.98 1.94 -23.88
CA ASP A 13 -1.24 2.91 -24.68
C ASP A 13 -1.04 2.32 -26.08
N ASP A 14 -1.49 3.01 -27.11
CA ASP A 14 -1.42 2.58 -28.51
C ASP A 14 0.02 2.43 -29.02
N GLN A 15 1.00 3.00 -28.30
CA GLN A 15 2.42 2.85 -28.63
C GLN A 15 3.05 1.57 -28.02
N ILE A 16 2.40 0.96 -27.04
CA ILE A 16 2.93 -0.16 -26.27
C ILE A 16 2.11 -1.42 -26.48
N HIS A 17 0.79 -1.29 -26.57
CA HIS A 17 -0.13 -2.41 -26.65
C HIS A 17 -0.58 -2.67 -28.10
N ALA A 18 -0.28 -3.85 -28.63
CA ALA A 18 -0.69 -4.25 -29.99
C ALA A 18 -2.18 -4.63 -30.06
N ASP A 19 -2.70 -5.23 -28.98
CA ASP A 19 -4.09 -5.68 -28.91
C ASP A 19 -4.87 -4.75 -27.97
N ILE A 20 -5.67 -3.86 -28.56
CA ILE A 20 -6.52 -2.92 -27.84
C ILE A 20 -7.98 -3.35 -28.04
N PRO A 21 -8.77 -3.51 -26.94
CA PRO A 21 -10.18 -3.83 -27.05
C PRO A 21 -10.97 -2.83 -27.89
N ALA A 22 -11.97 -3.32 -28.63
CA ALA A 22 -12.77 -2.49 -29.55
C ALA A 22 -13.66 -1.45 -28.83
N ASP A 23 -13.91 -1.64 -27.52
CA ASP A 23 -14.65 -0.71 -26.66
C ASP A 23 -13.75 0.35 -26.01
N ALA A 24 -12.46 0.36 -26.35
CA ALA A 24 -11.53 1.32 -25.74
C ALA A 24 -11.81 2.75 -26.24
N ILE A 25 -11.90 3.69 -25.30
CA ILE A 25 -12.13 5.10 -25.53
C ILE A 25 -10.90 5.93 -25.17
N GLU A 26 -10.68 7.02 -25.89
CA GLU A 26 -9.57 7.92 -25.61
C GLU A 26 -9.73 8.62 -24.25
N VAL A 27 -8.63 8.66 -23.48
CA VAL A 27 -8.53 9.37 -22.21
C VAL A 27 -7.39 10.38 -22.30
N THR A 28 -7.65 11.62 -21.93
CA THR A 28 -6.59 12.63 -21.93
C THR A 28 -5.50 12.29 -20.91
N PRO A 29 -4.22 12.63 -21.17
CA PRO A 29 -3.15 12.38 -20.23
C PRO A 29 -3.39 12.99 -18.84
N ALA A 30 -3.99 14.18 -18.78
CA ALA A 30 -4.34 14.84 -17.52
C ALA A 30 -5.38 14.03 -16.73
N ARG A 31 -6.43 13.53 -17.42
CA ARG A 31 -7.47 12.69 -16.77
C ARG A 31 -6.92 11.34 -16.34
N HIS A 32 -6.06 10.74 -17.14
CA HIS A 32 -5.36 9.50 -16.75
C HIS A 32 -4.55 9.70 -15.48
N ALA A 33 -3.69 10.74 -15.41
CA ALA A 33 -2.90 11.05 -14.23
C ALA A 33 -3.79 11.25 -12.98
N GLU A 34 -4.86 12.04 -13.09
CA GLU A 34 -5.83 12.25 -12.00
C GLU A 34 -6.42 10.93 -11.46
N LEU A 35 -6.79 10.00 -12.35
CA LEU A 35 -7.38 8.72 -11.97
C LEU A 35 -6.36 7.79 -11.31
N ILE A 36 -5.12 7.77 -11.80
CA ILE A 36 -4.03 6.98 -11.20
C ILE A 36 -3.68 7.53 -9.82
N ASP A 37 -3.59 8.86 -9.67
CA ASP A 37 -3.33 9.50 -8.38
C ASP A 37 -4.44 9.19 -7.37
N ALA A 38 -5.71 9.21 -7.82
CA ALA A 38 -6.85 8.84 -6.98
C ALA A 38 -6.80 7.35 -6.54
N GLN A 39 -6.36 6.43 -7.41
CA GLN A 39 -6.16 5.03 -7.05
C GLN A 39 -5.01 4.81 -6.05
N ALA A 40 -3.98 5.65 -6.11
CA ALA A 40 -2.81 5.58 -5.24
C ALA A 40 -3.04 6.31 -3.89
N SER A 41 -4.14 7.02 -3.73
CA SER A 41 -4.46 7.78 -2.51
C SER A 41 -4.76 6.87 -1.32
N GLU A 42 -4.80 7.45 -0.10
CA GLU A 42 -5.19 6.73 1.12
C GLU A 42 -6.64 6.21 1.08
N ALA A 43 -7.50 6.88 0.33
CA ALA A 43 -8.87 6.43 0.03
C ALA A 43 -8.95 6.00 -1.44
N PRO A 44 -8.49 4.80 -1.78
CA PRO A 44 -8.40 4.36 -3.16
C PRO A 44 -9.78 4.26 -3.81
N VAL A 45 -9.84 4.66 -5.08
CA VAL A 45 -11.07 4.62 -5.88
C VAL A 45 -11.02 3.51 -6.92
N GLU A 46 -12.18 2.96 -7.25
CA GLU A 46 -12.33 2.09 -8.41
C GLU A 46 -12.63 2.93 -9.65
N ILE A 47 -11.90 2.72 -10.73
CA ILE A 47 -12.16 3.37 -12.01
C ILE A 47 -13.23 2.56 -12.75
N VAL A 48 -14.31 3.24 -13.14
CA VAL A 48 -15.42 2.66 -13.88
C VAL A 48 -15.79 3.53 -15.07
N ALA A 49 -16.30 2.93 -16.13
CA ALA A 49 -16.91 3.67 -17.24
C ALA A 49 -18.29 4.19 -16.85
N SER A 50 -18.68 5.34 -17.37
CA SER A 50 -20.06 5.83 -17.26
C SER A 50 -21.01 4.96 -18.10
N GLU A 51 -22.29 5.01 -17.84
CA GLU A 51 -23.32 4.27 -18.60
C GLU A 51 -23.35 4.64 -20.09
N THR A 52 -22.88 5.83 -20.42
CA THR A 52 -22.82 6.34 -21.80
C THR A 52 -21.53 6.00 -22.54
N GLY A 53 -20.62 5.23 -21.89
CA GLY A 53 -19.32 4.85 -22.46
C GLY A 53 -18.27 5.97 -22.46
N THR A 54 -18.62 7.15 -22.02
CA THR A 54 -17.78 8.34 -21.87
C THR A 54 -18.12 9.02 -20.56
N PRO A 55 -17.25 9.66 -19.91
CA PRO A 55 -15.84 9.48 -19.62
C PRO A 55 -15.63 8.46 -18.51
N VAL A 56 -14.40 8.07 -18.27
CA VAL A 56 -14.00 7.26 -17.12
C VAL A 56 -14.34 7.98 -15.82
N MET A 57 -15.10 7.34 -14.96
CA MET A 57 -15.50 7.85 -13.64
C MET A 57 -14.77 7.06 -12.55
N SER A 58 -14.62 7.65 -11.38
CA SER A 58 -14.11 6.98 -10.20
C SER A 58 -15.16 6.96 -9.09
N ARG A 59 -15.17 5.90 -8.32
CA ARG A 59 -16.01 5.74 -7.12
C ARG A 59 -15.17 5.16 -5.98
N PRO A 60 -15.52 5.40 -4.72
CA PRO A 60 -14.84 4.77 -3.59
C PRO A 60 -14.81 3.25 -3.76
N ARG A 61 -13.64 2.67 -3.56
CA ARG A 61 -13.50 1.21 -3.53
C ARG A 61 -13.98 0.71 -2.18
N THR A 62 -14.94 -0.20 -2.19
CA THR A 62 -15.33 -0.94 -1.00
C THR A 62 -14.44 -2.18 -0.89
N TRP A 63 -13.70 -2.28 0.20
CA TRP A 63 -12.89 -3.45 0.52
C TRP A 63 -13.74 -4.47 1.27
N SER A 64 -13.61 -5.74 0.92
CA SER A 64 -14.05 -6.79 1.83
C SER A 64 -13.15 -6.79 3.07
N GLU A 65 -13.65 -7.34 4.17
CA GLU A 65 -12.88 -7.44 5.42
C GLU A 65 -11.55 -8.17 5.22
N SER A 66 -11.53 -9.27 4.44
CA SER A 66 -10.31 -10.01 4.12
C SER A 66 -9.31 -9.21 3.30
N GLU A 67 -9.78 -8.49 2.27
CA GLU A 67 -8.91 -7.61 1.46
C GLU A 67 -8.33 -6.48 2.32
N ARG A 68 -9.12 -5.92 3.24
CA ARG A 68 -8.65 -4.85 4.13
C ARG A 68 -7.58 -5.38 5.09
N ARG A 69 -7.76 -6.57 5.68
CA ARG A 69 -6.72 -7.21 6.52
C ARG A 69 -5.44 -7.43 5.75
N GLU A 70 -5.53 -8.01 4.56
CA GLU A 70 -4.36 -8.25 3.72
C GLU A 70 -3.62 -6.94 3.37
N GLN A 71 -4.37 -5.88 3.05
CA GLN A 71 -3.79 -4.56 2.78
C GLN A 71 -3.06 -4.01 4.00
N LEU A 72 -3.66 -4.09 5.19
CA LEU A 72 -3.07 -3.63 6.44
C LEU A 72 -1.80 -4.43 6.78
N GLN A 73 -1.80 -5.74 6.60
CA GLN A 73 -0.62 -6.57 6.82
C GLN A 73 0.53 -6.21 5.87
N ARG A 74 0.24 -5.97 4.59
CA ARG A 74 1.25 -5.49 3.63
C ARG A 74 1.80 -4.10 4.01
N ALA A 75 0.93 -3.21 4.49
CA ALA A 75 1.34 -1.89 4.99
C ALA A 75 2.21 -2.01 6.24
N LEU A 76 1.88 -2.92 7.17
CA LEU A 76 2.64 -3.19 8.37
C LEU A 76 4.08 -3.64 8.05
N VAL A 77 4.24 -4.58 7.11
CA VAL A 77 5.57 -5.04 6.68
C VAL A 77 6.39 -3.88 6.10
N ARG A 78 5.79 -3.02 5.28
CA ARG A 78 6.48 -1.86 4.72
C ARG A 78 6.92 -0.87 5.81
N GLU A 79 6.04 -0.57 6.76
CA GLU A 79 6.33 0.36 7.84
C GLU A 79 7.38 -0.21 8.81
N GLN A 80 7.31 -1.49 9.16
CA GLN A 80 8.33 -2.18 9.94
C GLN A 80 9.71 -2.07 9.26
N ASN A 81 9.81 -2.40 7.98
CA ASN A 81 11.07 -2.31 7.24
C ASN A 81 11.59 -0.87 7.17
N ARG A 82 10.71 0.12 6.99
CA ARG A 82 11.07 1.53 7.01
C ARG A 82 11.67 1.94 8.36
N ARG A 83 11.04 1.54 9.47
CA ARG A 83 11.51 1.85 10.84
C ARG A 83 12.83 1.16 11.16
N ILE A 84 12.98 -0.12 10.81
CA ILE A 84 14.24 -0.85 10.97
C ILE A 84 15.35 -0.19 10.15
N GLY A 85 15.09 0.15 8.90
CA GLY A 85 16.05 0.84 8.03
C GLY A 85 16.48 2.22 8.53
N ALA A 86 15.63 2.90 9.31
CA ALA A 86 15.98 4.16 9.96
C ALA A 86 16.95 4.00 11.14
N ILE A 87 17.00 2.81 11.78
CA ILE A 87 17.96 2.51 12.87
C ILE A 87 19.30 2.05 12.27
N ALA A 88 19.24 1.10 11.36
CA ALA A 88 20.41 0.53 10.69
C ALA A 88 20.02 -0.07 9.34
N ASP A 89 20.78 0.25 8.30
CA ASP A 89 20.62 -0.43 7.02
C ASP A 89 21.06 -1.90 7.12
N ARG A 90 20.78 -2.68 6.08
CA ARG A 90 21.08 -4.11 6.08
C ARG A 90 22.58 -4.41 6.26
N GLN A 91 23.45 -3.57 5.71
CA GLN A 91 24.89 -3.75 5.83
C GLN A 91 25.36 -3.49 7.27
N GLN A 92 24.84 -2.42 7.89
CA GLN A 92 25.13 -2.11 9.29
C GLN A 92 24.62 -3.22 10.22
N GLN A 93 23.45 -3.77 9.99
CA GLN A 93 22.92 -4.90 10.79
C GLN A 93 23.85 -6.13 10.73
N ILE A 94 24.40 -6.43 9.55
CA ILE A 94 25.36 -7.54 9.40
C ILE A 94 26.66 -7.24 10.15
N LEU A 95 27.14 -6.01 10.09
CA LEU A 95 28.34 -5.61 10.83
C LEU A 95 28.12 -5.66 12.33
N ASP A 96 27.01 -5.16 12.83
CA ASP A 96 26.64 -5.17 14.25
C ASP A 96 26.57 -6.60 14.79
N ALA A 97 25.97 -7.52 14.04
CA ALA A 97 25.90 -8.92 14.41
C ALA A 97 27.27 -9.63 14.44
N ARG A 98 28.23 -9.16 13.61
CA ARG A 98 29.58 -9.74 13.51
C ARG A 98 30.58 -9.18 14.50
N LEU A 99 30.57 -7.86 14.67
CA LEU A 99 31.58 -7.13 15.44
C LEU A 99 31.17 -6.90 16.89
N GLY A 100 29.86 -6.82 17.16
CA GLY A 100 29.33 -6.57 18.49
C GLY A 100 29.67 -5.16 19.01
N GLY A 101 29.54 -5.00 20.31
CA GLY A 101 29.83 -3.76 21.03
C GLY A 101 28.55 -3.07 21.52
N PRO A 102 28.70 -2.11 22.46
CA PRO A 102 27.54 -1.52 23.13
C PRO A 102 26.57 -0.79 22.17
N GLU A 103 27.09 -0.08 21.17
CA GLU A 103 26.26 0.59 20.18
C GLU A 103 25.53 -0.39 19.23
N ALA A 104 26.22 -1.48 18.85
CA ALA A 104 25.63 -2.56 18.05
C ALA A 104 24.50 -3.25 18.82
N THR A 105 24.75 -3.55 20.12
CA THR A 105 23.73 -4.12 21.00
C THR A 105 22.51 -3.22 21.10
N ALA A 106 22.70 -1.92 21.35
CA ALA A 106 21.59 -0.97 21.46
C ALA A 106 20.77 -0.87 20.17
N ARG A 107 21.42 -0.89 18.98
CA ARG A 107 20.69 -0.91 17.69
C ARG A 107 19.91 -2.21 17.49
N LEU A 108 20.49 -3.35 17.82
CA LEU A 108 19.82 -4.65 17.69
C LEU A 108 18.62 -4.75 18.65
N GLU A 109 18.76 -4.29 19.90
CA GLU A 109 17.65 -4.21 20.86
C GLU A 109 16.50 -3.32 20.36
N ALA A 110 16.83 -2.17 19.75
CA ALA A 110 15.85 -1.28 19.17
C ALA A 110 15.13 -1.91 17.96
N ILE A 111 15.83 -2.68 17.13
CA ILE A 111 15.24 -3.45 16.03
C ILE A 111 14.32 -4.55 16.56
N ASP A 112 14.74 -5.29 17.57
CA ASP A 112 13.93 -6.34 18.19
C ASP A 112 12.64 -5.77 18.81
N ALA A 113 12.70 -4.59 19.41
CA ALA A 113 11.53 -3.89 19.92
C ALA A 113 10.53 -3.56 18.78
N ILE A 114 11.00 -3.08 17.61
CA ILE A 114 10.14 -2.84 16.44
C ILE A 114 9.51 -4.14 15.94
N ILE A 115 10.26 -5.23 15.89
CA ILE A 115 9.75 -6.54 15.45
C ILE A 115 8.66 -7.03 16.40
N ALA A 116 8.90 -6.93 17.71
CA ALA A 116 7.90 -7.31 18.72
C ALA A 116 6.63 -6.48 18.63
N GLN A 117 6.77 -5.17 18.42
CA GLN A 117 5.62 -4.28 18.27
C GLN A 117 4.84 -4.57 16.97
N ALA A 118 5.54 -4.84 15.86
CA ALA A 118 4.88 -5.25 14.62
C ALA A 118 4.07 -6.54 14.80
N ALA A 119 4.55 -7.51 15.59
CA ALA A 119 3.80 -8.73 15.91
C ALA A 119 2.52 -8.42 16.70
N ASN A 120 2.58 -7.49 17.67
CA ASN A 120 1.41 -7.04 18.43
C ASN A 120 0.38 -6.35 17.52
N ILE A 121 0.83 -5.49 16.60
CA ILE A 121 -0.04 -4.82 15.63
C ILE A 121 -0.69 -5.84 14.68
N ALA A 122 0.08 -6.84 14.20
CA ALA A 122 -0.46 -7.91 13.37
C ALA A 122 -1.58 -8.68 14.09
N ALA A 123 -1.39 -9.01 15.36
CA ALA A 123 -2.41 -9.67 16.17
C ALA A 123 -3.65 -8.77 16.37
N ALA A 124 -3.46 -7.47 16.55
CA ALA A 124 -4.56 -6.52 16.65
C ALA A 124 -5.37 -6.42 15.35
N ILE A 125 -4.73 -6.42 14.19
CA ILE A 125 -5.40 -6.45 12.87
C ILE A 125 -6.23 -7.73 12.71
N GLU A 126 -5.71 -8.88 13.11
CA GLU A 126 -6.45 -10.15 13.04
C GLU A 126 -7.67 -10.18 13.97
N ALA A 127 -7.56 -9.59 15.16
CA ALA A 127 -8.61 -9.55 16.16
C ALA A 127 -9.67 -8.45 15.92
N ALA A 128 -9.35 -7.44 15.12
CA ALA A 128 -10.23 -6.28 14.91
C ALA A 128 -11.51 -6.68 14.17
N PRO A 129 -12.71 -6.20 14.61
CA PRO A 129 -13.95 -6.31 13.85
C PRO A 129 -13.84 -5.59 12.50
N GLY A 130 -14.66 -6.00 11.52
CA GLY A 130 -14.62 -5.43 10.18
C GLY A 130 -14.80 -3.91 10.13
N ASP A 131 -15.67 -3.36 10.96
CA ASP A 131 -15.93 -1.92 11.05
C ASP A 131 -14.69 -1.14 11.54
N ASP A 132 -13.94 -1.69 12.51
CA ASP A 132 -12.74 -1.05 13.08
C ASP A 132 -11.56 -1.09 12.10
N LEU A 133 -11.55 -2.05 11.16
CA LEU A 133 -10.50 -2.15 10.14
C LEU A 133 -10.51 -0.97 9.16
N ALA A 134 -11.64 -0.31 8.96
CA ALA A 134 -11.74 0.84 8.06
C ALA A 134 -10.88 2.01 8.55
N ASP A 135 -10.87 2.24 9.87
CA ASP A 135 -10.17 3.37 10.52
C ASP A 135 -8.77 2.98 11.02
N PHE A 136 -8.36 1.72 10.84
CA PHE A 136 -7.06 1.25 11.31
C PHE A 136 -5.90 1.87 10.48
N SER A 137 -5.03 2.63 11.14
CA SER A 137 -3.89 3.30 10.51
C SER A 137 -2.56 2.74 11.02
N ILE A 138 -1.80 2.09 10.13
CA ILE A 138 -0.48 1.52 10.46
C ILE A 138 0.57 2.58 10.77
N THR A 139 0.39 3.79 10.25
CA THR A 139 1.35 4.89 10.43
C THR A 139 1.15 5.66 11.74
N GLU A 140 0.08 5.38 12.49
CA GLU A 140 -0.21 5.99 13.77
C GLU A 140 0.98 5.84 14.73
N PRO A 141 1.61 6.94 15.21
CA PRO A 141 2.81 6.86 16.05
C PRO A 141 2.58 6.04 17.34
N THR A 142 1.41 6.20 17.96
CA THR A 142 1.03 5.54 19.23
C THR A 142 1.01 4.02 19.14
N LEU A 143 0.78 3.45 17.94
CA LEU A 143 0.84 2.00 17.72
C LEU A 143 2.26 1.43 17.86
N TRP A 144 3.29 2.28 17.72
CA TRP A 144 4.68 1.88 17.70
C TRP A 144 5.44 2.28 18.98
N GLU A 145 4.75 2.89 19.92
CA GLU A 145 5.30 3.20 21.24
C GLU A 145 5.27 1.94 22.11
N ALA A 146 6.39 1.63 22.76
CA ALA A 146 6.44 0.53 23.72
C ALA A 146 5.60 0.88 24.95
N ASN A 147 4.62 0.05 25.28
CA ASN A 147 3.90 0.08 26.55
C ASN A 147 4.78 -0.45 27.69
#